data_b0e860242b8a3689ac1e2960fd65368b
#
_entry.id   b0e860242b8a3689ac1e2960fd65368b
#
_cell.length_a   1.000
_cell.length_b   1.000
_cell.length_c   1.000
_cell.angle_alpha   90.00
_cell.angle_beta   90.00
_cell.angle_gamma   90.00
#
_symmetry.space_group_name_H-M   'P 1'
#
loop_
_entity.id
_entity.type
_entity.pdbx_description
1 polymer ?
#
loop_
_entity_poly.entity_id
_entity_poly.type
_entity_poly.pdbx_seq_one_letter_code
_entity_poly.pdbx_strand_id
1 'polypeptide(L)'
;MSDIHGRIDLFEKMLEQINLKNDDMLYIIGDCINRGGGLKVLEKIKKLSDQGNATLLMGNHEILLLESLKHHLSDKKIGEAVNLAYEYEEKQNELNNIIQDYSDKRTLAGVFMGLTSAYKKVDYAYKVQQLSTMIEDSIKFANSCSSIDQWESFKDVDELPQDEAISLFDFLDQSFRNITKEITVNGNHFLLVHGGLGENATEQITIREEFYTNPVNKELLQKLGYNPNCKIIFGHTTTRNINIILNHKYIAPHKIWHDERFGDKIGIDCGASYPNGQLACLRLDDMKEFYVKNEEKYITPIYKINWCFDSIKKKIECEEHYG
;
A
#
# COMPACT_ATOMS: atom_id res chain seq x y z
N MET A 1 -6.52 -15.97 -4.84
CA MET A 1 -6.77 -15.34 -3.51
C MET A 1 -6.62 -13.83 -3.60
N SER A 2 -7.02 -13.07 -2.57
CA SER A 2 -7.07 -11.62 -2.58
C SER A 2 -6.95 -11.06 -1.16
N ASP A 3 -6.62 -9.78 -1.02
CA ASP A 3 -6.73 -8.99 0.22
C ASP A 3 -6.01 -9.63 1.43
N ILE A 4 -4.75 -9.99 1.22
CA ILE A 4 -3.90 -10.64 2.23
C ILE A 4 -3.47 -9.64 3.31
N HIS A 5 -3.28 -8.37 2.93
CA HIS A 5 -2.96 -7.25 3.83
C HIS A 5 -1.84 -7.55 4.82
N GLY A 6 -0.67 -7.92 4.30
CA GLY A 6 0.52 -8.15 5.11
C GLY A 6 0.49 -9.38 6.01
N ARG A 7 -0.58 -10.17 6.02
CA ARG A 7 -0.74 -11.36 6.87
C ARG A 7 0.08 -12.53 6.34
N ILE A 8 1.39 -12.43 6.49
CA ILE A 8 2.34 -13.48 6.04
C ILE A 8 2.06 -14.81 6.73
N ASP A 9 1.63 -14.78 8.00
CA ASP A 9 1.27 -15.96 8.78
C ASP A 9 0.08 -16.75 8.17
N LEU A 10 -0.95 -16.03 7.69
CA LEU A 10 -2.10 -16.66 7.03
C LEU A 10 -1.73 -17.10 5.62
N PHE A 11 -0.89 -16.31 4.92
CA PHE A 11 -0.46 -16.62 3.56
C PHE A 11 0.36 -17.91 3.51
N GLU A 12 1.33 -18.08 4.41
CA GLU A 12 2.13 -19.30 4.49
C GLU A 12 1.29 -20.54 4.82
N LYS A 13 0.39 -20.44 5.82
CA LYS A 13 -0.55 -21.51 6.13
C LYS A 13 -1.47 -21.86 4.93
N MET A 14 -1.88 -20.85 4.17
CA MET A 14 -2.70 -21.08 2.97
C MET A 14 -1.90 -21.81 1.89
N LEU A 15 -0.64 -21.41 1.64
CA LEU A 15 0.23 -22.08 0.67
C LEU A 15 0.44 -23.56 1.04
N GLU A 16 0.63 -23.87 2.33
CA GLU A 16 0.70 -25.26 2.83
C GLU A 16 -0.62 -26.01 2.58
N GLN A 17 -1.77 -25.37 2.88
CA GLN A 17 -3.07 -26.00 2.77
C GLN A 17 -3.48 -26.31 1.32
N ILE A 18 -3.17 -25.40 0.37
CA ILE A 18 -3.45 -25.62 -1.05
C ILE A 18 -2.44 -26.56 -1.69
N ASN A 19 -1.28 -26.79 -1.05
CA ASN A 19 -0.19 -27.63 -1.53
C ASN A 19 0.21 -27.28 -2.97
N LEU A 20 0.57 -26.00 -3.19
CA LEU A 20 0.92 -25.44 -4.49
C LEU A 20 2.06 -26.24 -5.13
N LYS A 21 1.83 -26.74 -6.34
CA LYS A 21 2.80 -27.52 -7.11
C LYS A 21 3.49 -26.69 -8.16
N ASN A 22 4.54 -27.22 -8.76
CA ASN A 22 5.34 -26.50 -9.76
C ASN A 22 4.59 -26.17 -11.06
N ASP A 23 3.52 -26.90 -11.37
CA ASP A 23 2.65 -26.71 -12.52
C ASP A 23 1.36 -25.92 -12.22
N ASP A 24 1.15 -25.58 -10.95
CA ASP A 24 0.04 -24.75 -10.53
C ASP A 24 0.36 -23.25 -10.72
N MET A 25 -0.66 -22.47 -11.06
CA MET A 25 -0.60 -21.02 -11.15
C MET A 25 -1.48 -20.37 -10.08
N LEU A 26 -0.86 -19.62 -9.18
CA LEU A 26 -1.53 -18.83 -8.15
C LEU A 26 -1.76 -17.40 -8.63
N TYR A 27 -3.02 -16.98 -8.71
CA TYR A 27 -3.38 -15.59 -8.96
C TYR A 27 -3.68 -14.88 -7.64
N ILE A 28 -2.94 -13.80 -7.36
CA ILE A 28 -3.21 -12.89 -6.25
C ILE A 28 -3.89 -11.65 -6.83
N ILE A 29 -5.12 -11.39 -6.39
CA ILE A 29 -5.98 -10.36 -6.95
C ILE A 29 -5.91 -9.10 -6.08
N GLY A 30 -4.70 -8.55 -5.93
CA GLY A 30 -4.41 -7.29 -5.24
C GLY A 30 -4.50 -7.33 -3.71
N ASP A 31 -4.13 -6.21 -3.13
CA ASP A 31 -4.17 -5.87 -1.70
C ASP A 31 -3.41 -6.89 -0.83
N CYS A 32 -2.16 -7.15 -1.20
CA CYS A 32 -1.30 -8.06 -0.44
C CYS A 32 -0.54 -7.37 0.71
N ILE A 33 -0.48 -6.04 0.75
CA ILE A 33 0.30 -5.22 1.69
C ILE A 33 -0.58 -4.34 2.57
N ASN A 34 0.06 -3.53 3.43
CA ASN A 34 -0.53 -2.60 4.40
C ASN A 34 -1.29 -3.29 5.55
N ARG A 35 -1.87 -2.47 6.43
CA ARG A 35 -2.57 -2.87 7.66
C ARG A 35 -1.67 -3.59 8.68
N GLY A 36 -0.40 -3.17 8.71
CA GLY A 36 0.57 -3.54 9.75
C GLY A 36 1.41 -4.78 9.47
N GLY A 37 1.37 -5.33 8.25
CA GLY A 37 2.13 -6.53 7.88
C GLY A 37 3.45 -6.30 7.14
N GLY A 38 3.75 -5.05 6.76
CA GLY A 38 4.93 -4.72 5.94
C GLY A 38 4.96 -5.44 4.59
N LEU A 39 6.15 -5.53 3.97
CA LEU A 39 6.34 -6.02 2.60
C LEU A 39 6.56 -7.53 2.45
N LYS A 40 6.61 -8.30 3.55
CA LYS A 40 6.96 -9.74 3.54
C LYS A 40 6.07 -10.59 2.64
N VAL A 41 4.77 -10.26 2.56
CA VAL A 41 3.84 -10.96 1.67
C VAL A 41 4.20 -10.67 0.21
N LEU A 42 4.45 -9.41 -0.13
CA LEU A 42 4.83 -8.99 -1.47
C LEU A 42 6.15 -9.64 -1.92
N GLU A 43 7.16 -9.66 -1.06
CA GLU A 43 8.43 -10.35 -1.31
C GLU A 43 8.24 -11.85 -1.58
N LYS A 44 7.36 -12.50 -0.82
CA LYS A 44 7.03 -13.92 -1.02
C LYS A 44 6.31 -14.15 -2.36
N ILE A 45 5.36 -13.27 -2.71
CA ILE A 45 4.66 -13.31 -3.99
C ILE A 45 5.64 -13.09 -5.15
N LYS A 46 6.55 -12.11 -5.01
CA LYS A 46 7.60 -11.88 -6.01
C LYS A 46 8.45 -13.13 -6.23
N LYS A 47 8.90 -13.80 -5.17
CA LYS A 47 9.67 -15.05 -5.27
C LYS A 47 8.87 -16.15 -6.00
N LEU A 48 7.58 -16.30 -5.72
CA LEU A 48 6.73 -17.26 -6.43
C LEU A 48 6.52 -16.87 -7.89
N SER A 49 6.43 -15.58 -8.19
CA SER A 49 6.34 -15.05 -9.56
C SER A 49 7.62 -15.30 -10.36
N ASP A 50 8.78 -15.06 -9.74
CA ASP A 50 10.10 -15.35 -10.35
C ASP A 50 10.28 -16.86 -10.67
N GLN A 51 9.58 -17.73 -9.93
CA GLN A 51 9.52 -19.18 -10.18
C GLN A 51 8.47 -19.58 -11.22
N GLY A 52 7.64 -18.66 -11.69
CA GLY A 52 6.56 -18.92 -12.63
C GLY A 52 5.29 -19.50 -12.00
N ASN A 53 5.17 -19.51 -10.67
CA ASN A 53 4.05 -20.10 -9.94
C ASN A 53 3.03 -19.08 -9.43
N ALA A 54 3.26 -17.79 -9.59
CA ALA A 54 2.33 -16.77 -9.18
C ALA A 54 2.23 -15.60 -10.17
N THR A 55 1.07 -14.97 -10.19
CA THR A 55 0.82 -13.69 -10.87
C THR A 55 0.11 -12.76 -9.90
N LEU A 56 0.67 -11.56 -9.71
CA LEU A 56 0.05 -10.48 -8.96
C LEU A 56 -0.77 -9.60 -9.91
N LEU A 57 -2.04 -9.39 -9.59
CA LEU A 57 -2.84 -8.31 -10.13
C LEU A 57 -2.78 -7.13 -9.16
N MET A 58 -2.79 -5.91 -9.69
CA MET A 58 -2.69 -4.71 -8.87
C MET A 58 -4.01 -4.43 -8.16
N GLY A 59 -3.93 -4.25 -6.83
CA GLY A 59 -4.95 -3.61 -6.03
C GLY A 59 -4.63 -2.13 -5.79
N ASN A 60 -5.50 -1.41 -5.11
CA ASN A 60 -5.26 -0.01 -4.77
C ASN A 60 -4.07 0.16 -3.80
N HIS A 61 -3.81 -0.81 -2.93
CA HIS A 61 -2.66 -0.79 -2.02
C HIS A 61 -1.32 -0.93 -2.75
N GLU A 62 -1.21 -1.81 -3.75
CA GLU A 62 -0.01 -1.92 -4.58
C GLU A 62 0.24 -0.65 -5.40
N ILE A 63 -0.82 0.03 -5.85
CA ILE A 63 -0.66 1.31 -6.56
C ILE A 63 -0.11 2.39 -5.62
N LEU A 64 -0.59 2.48 -4.38
CA LEU A 64 -0.04 3.39 -3.38
C LEU A 64 1.46 3.12 -3.12
N LEU A 65 1.84 1.86 -3.02
CA LEU A 65 3.24 1.48 -2.85
C LEU A 65 4.08 1.83 -4.08
N LEU A 66 3.58 1.57 -5.29
CA LEU A 66 4.27 1.92 -6.53
C LEU A 66 4.50 3.43 -6.65
N GLU A 67 3.53 4.25 -6.26
CA GLU A 67 3.69 5.70 -6.20
C GLU A 67 4.72 6.12 -5.16
N SER A 68 4.71 5.52 -3.98
CA SER A 68 5.71 5.76 -2.94
C SER A 68 7.13 5.39 -3.41
N LEU A 69 7.28 4.25 -4.10
CA LEU A 69 8.55 3.83 -4.71
C LEU A 69 9.01 4.80 -5.82
N LYS A 70 8.11 5.26 -6.69
CA LYS A 70 8.43 6.27 -7.72
C LYS A 70 8.98 7.54 -7.09
N HIS A 71 8.34 8.00 -6.02
CA HIS A 71 8.78 9.19 -5.30
C HIS A 71 10.15 8.97 -4.66
N HIS A 72 10.32 7.85 -3.93
CA HIS A 72 11.58 7.47 -3.29
C HIS A 72 12.75 7.37 -4.28
N LEU A 73 12.55 6.75 -5.45
CA LEU A 73 13.58 6.56 -6.46
C LEU A 73 13.86 7.83 -7.29
N SER A 74 12.86 8.70 -7.52
CA SER A 74 13.03 9.94 -8.30
C SER A 74 13.80 11.01 -7.55
N ASP A 75 13.61 11.13 -6.23
CA ASP A 75 14.25 12.17 -5.41
C ASP A 75 15.65 11.80 -4.91
N LYS A 76 16.23 10.75 -5.45
CA LYS A 76 17.53 10.19 -5.06
C LYS A 76 17.71 9.90 -3.56
N LYS A 77 16.85 10.37 -2.62
CA LYS A 77 17.15 10.30 -1.18
C LYS A 77 16.02 10.79 -0.24
N ILE A 78 14.82 10.21 -0.30
CA ILE A 78 13.84 10.52 0.77
C ILE A 78 14.37 10.04 2.14
N GLY A 79 14.98 8.86 2.23
CA GLY A 79 15.64 8.39 3.46
C GLY A 79 16.81 9.26 3.87
N GLU A 80 17.62 9.74 2.91
CA GLU A 80 18.65 10.73 3.20
C GLU A 80 18.06 12.11 3.56
N ALA A 81 16.92 12.50 2.98
CA ALA A 81 16.25 13.76 3.34
C ALA A 81 15.69 13.73 4.77
N VAL A 82 15.15 12.59 5.22
CA VAL A 82 14.70 12.42 6.60
C VAL A 82 15.89 12.42 7.57
N ASN A 83 16.96 11.70 7.27
CA ASN A 83 18.20 11.75 8.06
C ASN A 83 18.83 13.14 8.05
N LEU A 84 18.82 13.82 6.90
CA LEU A 84 19.28 15.21 6.78
C LEU A 84 18.36 16.18 7.50
N ALA A 85 17.07 15.92 7.65
CA ALA A 85 16.17 16.72 8.48
C ALA A 85 16.56 16.65 9.96
N TYR A 86 16.87 15.46 10.47
CA TYR A 86 17.41 15.31 11.83
C TYR A 86 18.77 15.96 12.00
N GLU A 87 19.71 15.78 11.05
CA GLU A 87 20.99 16.49 11.07
C GLU A 87 20.84 18.01 10.93
N TYR A 88 19.82 18.46 10.20
CA TYR A 88 19.50 19.89 10.06
C TYR A 88 18.99 20.49 11.36
N GLU A 89 18.09 19.79 12.07
CA GLU A 89 17.59 20.23 13.36
C GLU A 89 18.73 20.33 14.40
N GLU A 90 19.62 19.35 14.41
CA GLU A 90 20.79 19.35 15.28
C GLU A 90 21.75 20.54 14.93
N LYS A 91 22.00 20.76 13.64
CA LYS A 91 22.85 21.87 13.18
C LYS A 91 22.19 23.25 13.28
N GLN A 92 20.86 23.35 13.19
CA GLN A 92 20.13 24.60 13.50
C GLN A 92 20.29 24.96 14.99
N ASN A 93 20.22 23.99 15.86
CA ASN A 93 20.44 24.19 17.29
C ASN A 93 21.89 24.59 17.59
N GLU A 94 22.89 23.98 16.95
CA GLU A 94 24.29 24.42 17.02
C GLU A 94 24.48 25.85 16.47
N LEU A 95 23.85 26.17 15.33
CA LEU A 95 23.95 27.50 14.72
C LEU A 95 23.30 28.57 15.62
N ASN A 96 22.14 28.30 16.19
CA ASN A 96 21.47 29.21 17.12
C ASN A 96 22.32 29.43 18.38
N ASN A 97 22.96 28.38 18.92
CA ASN A 97 23.90 28.52 20.03
C ASN A 97 25.13 29.36 19.67
N ILE A 98 25.68 29.19 18.45
CA ILE A 98 26.79 29.97 17.94
C ILE A 98 26.36 31.43 17.73
N ILE A 99 25.20 31.71 17.16
CA ILE A 99 24.67 33.07 16.95
C ILE A 99 24.45 33.76 18.29
N GLN A 100 23.94 33.04 19.30
CA GLN A 100 23.72 33.55 20.64
C GLN A 100 25.05 33.89 21.34
N ASP A 101 26.06 33.05 21.21
CA ASP A 101 27.42 33.26 21.76
C ASP A 101 28.16 34.45 21.06
N TYR A 102 27.87 34.71 19.76
CA TYR A 102 28.40 35.85 19.01
C TYR A 102 27.68 37.17 19.31
N SER A 103 26.38 37.14 19.69
CA SER A 103 25.65 38.34 20.07
C SER A 103 26.16 38.95 21.37
N ASP A 104 26.75 38.12 22.23
CA ASP A 104 27.24 38.57 23.56
C ASP A 104 28.71 39.03 23.57
N LYS A 105 29.48 38.82 22.47
CA LYS A 105 30.90 39.23 22.36
C LYS A 105 31.14 40.32 21.33
N ARG A 106 30.90 41.58 21.71
CA ARG A 106 31.29 42.76 20.91
C ARG A 106 32.79 43.05 21.07
N THR A 107 33.68 42.36 20.32
CA THR A 107 35.11 42.74 20.23
C THR A 107 35.61 42.71 18.79
N LEU A 108 36.63 43.54 18.47
CA LEU A 108 37.26 43.71 17.14
C LEU A 108 37.78 42.41 16.52
N ALA A 109 38.10 41.38 17.31
CA ALA A 109 38.44 40.04 16.83
C ALA A 109 37.25 39.33 16.16
N GLY A 110 36.01 39.65 16.56
CA GLY A 110 34.77 39.14 15.97
C GLY A 110 34.54 39.60 14.52
N VAL A 111 35.06 40.77 14.15
CA VAL A 111 34.88 41.31 12.78
C VAL A 111 35.81 40.60 11.79
N PHE A 112 37.03 40.21 12.19
CA PHE A 112 37.96 39.50 11.32
C PHE A 112 37.57 38.02 11.14
N MET A 113 37.03 37.38 12.16
CA MET A 113 36.44 36.03 12.04
C MET A 113 35.09 36.06 11.30
N GLY A 114 34.38 37.18 11.29
CA GLY A 114 33.15 37.36 10.52
C GLY A 114 33.36 37.32 9.02
N LEU A 115 34.50 37.74 8.47
CA LEU A 115 34.81 37.72 7.04
C LEU A 115 35.17 36.30 6.52
N THR A 116 35.90 35.50 7.29
CA THR A 116 36.18 34.10 6.96
C THR A 116 34.96 33.22 7.21
N SER A 117 34.08 33.56 8.15
CA SER A 117 32.79 32.94 8.40
C SER A 117 31.76 33.29 7.30
N ALA A 118 31.85 34.45 6.64
CA ALA A 118 30.95 34.82 5.56
C ALA A 118 31.06 33.91 4.33
N TYR A 119 32.26 33.47 3.99
CA TYR A 119 32.47 32.51 2.87
C TYR A 119 31.94 31.13 3.22
N LYS A 120 32.13 30.64 4.44
CA LYS A 120 31.55 29.39 4.94
C LYS A 120 30.01 29.52 5.11
N LYS A 121 29.50 30.72 5.40
CA LYS A 121 28.06 30.99 5.47
C LYS A 121 27.36 30.90 4.11
N VAL A 122 28.00 31.32 3.02
CA VAL A 122 27.40 31.26 1.67
C VAL A 122 27.30 29.80 1.20
N ASP A 123 28.33 29.00 1.38
CA ASP A 123 28.31 27.59 1.03
C ASP A 123 27.31 26.79 1.93
N TYR A 124 27.27 27.16 3.21
CA TYR A 124 26.32 26.58 4.16
C TYR A 124 24.87 27.00 3.86
N ALA A 125 24.63 28.28 3.54
CA ALA A 125 23.30 28.77 3.17
C ALA A 125 22.79 28.09 1.89
N TYR A 126 23.65 27.85 0.91
CA TYR A 126 23.29 27.11 -0.31
C TYR A 126 22.91 25.66 -0.03
N LYS A 127 23.71 24.96 0.79
CA LYS A 127 23.39 23.58 1.22
C LYS A 127 22.10 23.51 2.05
N VAL A 128 21.91 24.48 2.95
CA VAL A 128 20.67 24.61 3.74
C VAL A 128 19.46 24.85 2.84
N GLN A 129 19.60 25.67 1.80
CA GLN A 129 18.52 25.95 0.86
C GLN A 129 18.17 24.69 0.02
N GLN A 130 19.18 23.94 -0.44
CA GLN A 130 18.93 22.68 -1.13
C GLN A 130 18.24 21.64 -0.22
N LEU A 131 18.70 21.51 1.03
CA LEU A 131 18.10 20.64 2.02
C LEU A 131 16.67 21.05 2.37
N SER A 132 16.43 22.34 2.54
CA SER A 132 15.09 22.90 2.80
C SER A 132 14.12 22.54 1.67
N THR A 133 14.54 22.69 0.41
CA THR A 133 13.71 22.32 -0.75
C THR A 133 13.39 20.82 -0.76
N MET A 134 14.37 19.97 -0.49
CA MET A 134 14.16 18.51 -0.43
C MET A 134 13.21 18.11 0.72
N ILE A 135 13.37 18.74 1.88
CA ILE A 135 12.49 18.52 3.05
C ILE A 135 11.07 18.97 2.73
N GLU A 136 10.91 20.18 2.12
CA GLU A 136 9.60 20.69 1.72
C GLU A 136 8.89 19.77 0.73
N ASP A 137 9.60 19.20 -0.24
CA ASP A 137 9.02 18.27 -1.21
C ASP A 137 8.62 16.95 -0.55
N SER A 138 9.44 16.43 0.36
CA SER A 138 9.10 15.23 1.15
C SER A 138 7.90 15.48 2.07
N ILE A 139 7.83 16.66 2.72
CA ILE A 139 6.69 17.06 3.54
C ILE A 139 5.43 17.23 2.68
N LYS A 140 5.54 17.84 1.50
CA LYS A 140 4.40 17.97 0.56
C LYS A 140 3.88 16.61 0.14
N PHE A 141 4.77 15.66 -0.18
CA PHE A 141 4.36 14.30 -0.51
C PHE A 141 3.69 13.60 0.69
N ALA A 142 4.33 13.63 1.87
CA ALA A 142 3.77 13.06 3.08
C ALA A 142 2.40 13.68 3.43
N ASN A 143 2.25 15.01 3.30
CA ASN A 143 0.98 15.71 3.50
C ASN A 143 -0.06 15.44 2.40
N SER A 144 0.36 15.01 1.21
CA SER A 144 -0.54 14.57 0.14
C SER A 144 -1.12 13.20 0.39
N CYS A 145 -0.50 12.41 1.28
CA CYS A 145 -1.01 11.10 1.66
C CYS A 145 -2.36 11.23 2.37
N SER A 146 -3.43 10.75 1.73
CA SER A 146 -4.80 10.95 2.19
C SER A 146 -5.32 9.82 3.08
N SER A 147 -4.57 8.75 3.26
CA SER A 147 -4.97 7.56 4.00
C SER A 147 -3.86 6.98 4.87
N ILE A 148 -4.22 6.22 5.92
CA ILE A 148 -3.26 5.48 6.75
C ILE A 148 -2.47 4.47 5.91
N ASP A 149 -3.13 3.80 4.96
CA ASP A 149 -2.51 2.82 4.08
C ASP A 149 -1.42 3.45 3.20
N GLN A 150 -1.63 4.68 2.73
CA GLN A 150 -0.65 5.46 1.97
C GLN A 150 0.56 5.83 2.83
N TRP A 151 0.34 6.22 4.09
CA TRP A 151 1.41 6.44 5.05
C TRP A 151 2.20 5.18 5.38
N GLU A 152 1.54 4.04 5.53
CA GLU A 152 2.22 2.75 5.73
C GLU A 152 3.10 2.43 4.54
N SER A 153 2.59 2.54 3.31
CA SER A 153 3.37 2.32 2.09
C SER A 153 4.60 3.23 2.01
N PHE A 154 4.46 4.51 2.36
CA PHE A 154 5.56 5.46 2.39
C PHE A 154 6.65 5.05 3.40
N LYS A 155 6.27 4.66 4.62
CA LYS A 155 7.22 4.21 5.65
C LYS A 155 7.92 2.92 5.27
N ASP A 156 7.19 1.96 4.71
CA ASP A 156 7.76 0.69 4.28
C ASP A 156 8.84 0.89 3.20
N VAL A 157 8.63 1.88 2.30
CA VAL A 157 9.60 2.22 1.25
C VAL A 157 10.82 2.96 1.82
N ASP A 158 10.62 3.85 2.79
CA ASP A 158 11.68 4.68 3.38
C ASP A 158 12.75 3.83 4.09
N GLU A 159 12.38 2.67 4.60
CA GLU A 159 13.27 1.71 5.26
C GLU A 159 13.98 0.75 4.30
N LEU A 160 13.63 0.76 2.98
CA LEU A 160 14.20 -0.18 2.01
C LEU A 160 15.60 0.22 1.53
N PRO A 161 16.53 -0.75 1.44
CA PRO A 161 17.75 -0.58 0.63
C PRO A 161 17.40 -0.23 -0.83
N GLN A 162 18.25 0.59 -1.46
CA GLN A 162 17.97 1.09 -2.81
C GLN A 162 17.80 0.00 -3.87
N ASP A 163 18.58 -1.06 -3.79
CA ASP A 163 18.51 -2.21 -4.69
C ASP A 163 17.22 -3.02 -4.50
N GLU A 164 16.76 -3.15 -3.27
CA GLU A 164 15.47 -3.76 -2.96
C GLU A 164 14.30 -2.89 -3.44
N ALA A 165 14.38 -1.58 -3.25
CA ALA A 165 13.38 -0.63 -3.74
C ALA A 165 13.26 -0.68 -5.28
N ILE A 166 14.40 -0.72 -6.01
CA ILE A 166 14.42 -0.89 -7.47
C ILE A 166 13.79 -2.22 -7.88
N SER A 167 14.17 -3.31 -7.21
CA SER A 167 13.64 -4.65 -7.51
C SER A 167 12.14 -4.76 -7.29
N LEU A 168 11.61 -4.12 -6.24
CA LEU A 168 10.18 -4.06 -5.98
C LEU A 168 9.45 -3.14 -6.97
N PHE A 169 10.06 -2.01 -7.30
CA PHE A 169 9.51 -1.10 -8.32
C PHE A 169 9.34 -1.82 -9.66
N ASP A 170 10.37 -2.48 -10.15
CA ASP A 170 10.33 -3.22 -11.41
C ASP A 170 9.26 -4.31 -11.40
N PHE A 171 9.13 -5.03 -10.29
CA PHE A 171 8.11 -6.07 -10.13
C PHE A 171 6.70 -5.48 -10.16
N LEU A 172 6.44 -4.39 -9.44
CA LEU A 172 5.13 -3.74 -9.41
C LEU A 172 4.80 -3.03 -10.73
N ASP A 173 5.78 -2.39 -11.38
CA ASP A 173 5.57 -1.73 -12.68
C ASP A 173 5.22 -2.75 -13.78
N GLN A 174 5.84 -3.92 -13.76
CA GLN A 174 5.45 -5.04 -14.61
C GLN A 174 4.04 -5.55 -14.28
N SER A 175 3.72 -5.67 -12.99
CA SER A 175 2.41 -6.11 -12.50
C SER A 175 1.32 -5.08 -12.80
N PHE A 176 1.63 -3.79 -12.90
CA PHE A 176 0.69 -2.72 -13.26
C PHE A 176 0.05 -2.95 -14.65
N ARG A 177 0.71 -3.70 -15.52
CA ARG A 177 0.14 -4.12 -16.83
C ARG A 177 -0.94 -5.19 -16.67
N ASN A 178 -1.06 -5.81 -15.48
CA ASN A 178 -2.00 -6.86 -15.14
C ASN A 178 -3.03 -6.38 -14.10
N ILE A 179 -3.74 -5.29 -14.38
CA ILE A 179 -4.85 -4.83 -13.53
C ILE A 179 -6.01 -5.84 -13.60
N THR A 180 -6.18 -6.43 -14.77
CA THR A 180 -7.17 -7.48 -15.03
C THR A 180 -6.53 -8.65 -15.76
N LYS A 181 -7.07 -9.85 -15.57
CA LYS A 181 -6.60 -11.06 -16.25
C LYS A 181 -7.76 -11.97 -16.62
N GLU A 182 -7.99 -12.18 -17.91
CA GLU A 182 -8.88 -13.24 -18.35
C GLU A 182 -8.15 -14.58 -18.36
N ILE A 183 -8.78 -15.61 -17.82
CA ILE A 183 -8.29 -16.99 -17.83
C ILE A 183 -9.41 -17.96 -18.20
N THR A 184 -9.05 -19.10 -18.76
CA THR A 184 -9.99 -20.18 -19.07
C THR A 184 -9.54 -21.45 -18.35
N VAL A 185 -10.42 -22.02 -17.55
CA VAL A 185 -10.18 -23.26 -16.81
C VAL A 185 -11.33 -24.23 -17.10
N ASN A 186 -11.02 -25.40 -17.61
CA ASN A 186 -12.01 -26.43 -17.97
C ASN A 186 -13.17 -25.90 -18.83
N GLY A 187 -12.87 -24.98 -19.78
CA GLY A 187 -13.86 -24.37 -20.67
C GLY A 187 -14.68 -23.23 -20.02
N ASN A 188 -14.51 -22.96 -18.75
CA ASN A 188 -15.10 -21.82 -18.06
C ASN A 188 -14.20 -20.58 -18.18
N HIS A 189 -14.79 -19.45 -18.51
CA HIS A 189 -14.09 -18.16 -18.62
C HIS A 189 -14.22 -17.37 -17.32
N PHE A 190 -13.11 -16.90 -16.81
CA PHE A 190 -13.04 -16.06 -15.60
C PHE A 190 -12.29 -14.79 -15.93
N LEU A 191 -12.80 -13.66 -15.45
CA LEU A 191 -12.09 -12.39 -15.44
C LEU A 191 -11.70 -12.08 -13.99
N LEU A 192 -10.40 -12.04 -13.73
CA LEU A 192 -9.84 -11.65 -12.45
C LEU A 192 -9.62 -10.15 -12.43
N VAL A 193 -10.10 -9.47 -11.40
CA VAL A 193 -9.95 -8.02 -11.21
C VAL A 193 -9.99 -7.71 -9.72
N HIS A 194 -9.18 -6.76 -9.25
CA HIS A 194 -9.17 -6.47 -7.81
C HIS A 194 -10.48 -5.84 -7.34
N GLY A 195 -10.93 -4.79 -8.02
CA GLY A 195 -12.17 -4.10 -7.71
C GLY A 195 -13.30 -4.47 -8.65
N GLY A 196 -13.96 -3.46 -9.18
CA GLY A 196 -15.09 -3.60 -10.10
C GLY A 196 -14.68 -3.77 -11.55
N LEU A 197 -15.69 -3.70 -12.42
CA LEU A 197 -15.52 -3.64 -13.86
C LEU A 197 -15.74 -2.20 -14.34
N GLY A 198 -14.74 -1.61 -14.98
CA GLY A 198 -14.79 -0.25 -15.50
C GLY A 198 -13.92 -0.03 -16.73
N GLU A 199 -14.03 1.14 -17.35
CA GLU A 199 -13.30 1.50 -18.56
C GLU A 199 -11.86 1.98 -18.28
N ASN A 200 -11.55 2.30 -17.04
CA ASN A 200 -10.23 2.78 -16.62
C ASN A 200 -9.70 2.02 -15.41
N ALA A 201 -8.41 2.17 -15.14
CA ALA A 201 -7.72 1.49 -14.05
C ALA A 201 -8.36 1.79 -12.67
N THR A 202 -8.77 3.03 -12.41
CA THR A 202 -9.41 3.41 -11.15
C THR A 202 -10.71 2.63 -10.91
N GLU A 203 -11.53 2.47 -11.95
CA GLU A 203 -12.78 1.70 -11.83
C GLU A 203 -12.54 0.19 -11.67
N GLN A 204 -11.38 -0.31 -12.10
CA GLN A 204 -10.99 -1.71 -11.97
C GLN A 204 -10.38 -2.04 -10.59
N ILE A 205 -9.85 -1.05 -9.89
CA ILE A 205 -9.27 -1.22 -8.54
C ILE A 205 -10.20 -0.77 -7.42
N THR A 206 -11.36 -0.20 -7.74
CA THR A 206 -12.40 0.20 -6.80
C THR A 206 -13.74 -0.41 -7.20
N ILE A 207 -14.70 -0.45 -6.29
CA ILE A 207 -16.02 -1.02 -6.55
C ILE A 207 -17.10 0.00 -6.20
N ARG A 208 -18.12 0.08 -7.07
CA ARG A 208 -19.37 0.81 -6.80
C ARG A 208 -20.47 -0.15 -6.37
N GLU A 209 -21.42 0.31 -5.60
CA GLU A 209 -22.52 -0.53 -5.09
C GLU A 209 -23.32 -1.20 -6.20
N GLU A 210 -23.49 -0.52 -7.34
CA GLU A 210 -24.19 -1.05 -8.51
C GLU A 210 -23.54 -2.33 -9.06
N PHE A 211 -22.24 -2.53 -8.85
CA PHE A 211 -21.56 -3.75 -9.25
C PHE A 211 -22.10 -4.98 -8.55
N TYR A 212 -22.52 -4.87 -7.29
CA TYR A 212 -23.10 -5.99 -6.55
C TYR A 212 -24.57 -6.22 -6.87
N THR A 213 -25.30 -5.14 -7.20
CA THR A 213 -26.76 -5.15 -7.31
C THR A 213 -27.25 -5.49 -8.72
N ASN A 214 -26.43 -5.28 -9.74
CA ASN A 214 -26.77 -5.49 -11.14
C ASN A 214 -26.01 -6.69 -11.75
N PRO A 215 -26.53 -7.30 -12.84
CA PRO A 215 -25.76 -8.28 -13.59
C PRO A 215 -24.52 -7.64 -14.23
N VAL A 216 -23.51 -8.47 -14.54
CA VAL A 216 -22.33 -8.02 -15.26
C VAL A 216 -22.71 -7.43 -16.61
N ASN A 217 -22.19 -6.23 -16.91
CA ASN A 217 -22.43 -5.59 -18.19
C ASN A 217 -21.63 -6.27 -19.30
N LYS A 218 -22.31 -7.12 -20.07
CA LYS A 218 -21.70 -7.90 -21.18
C LYS A 218 -21.20 -7.03 -22.33
N GLU A 219 -21.87 -5.90 -22.60
CA GLU A 219 -21.44 -4.95 -23.65
C GLU A 219 -20.12 -4.27 -23.25
N LEU A 220 -19.97 -3.93 -21.96
CA LEU A 220 -18.74 -3.40 -21.44
C LEU A 220 -17.60 -4.44 -21.52
N LEU A 221 -17.85 -5.71 -21.17
CA LEU A 221 -16.85 -6.78 -21.34
C LEU A 221 -16.38 -6.87 -22.80
N GLN A 222 -17.31 -6.87 -23.76
CA GLN A 222 -16.97 -6.90 -25.19
C GLN A 222 -16.19 -5.66 -25.63
N LYS A 223 -16.58 -4.47 -25.16
CA LYS A 223 -15.87 -3.21 -25.43
C LYS A 223 -14.44 -3.24 -24.93
N LEU A 224 -14.22 -3.85 -23.77
CA LEU A 224 -12.90 -4.03 -23.16
C LEU A 224 -12.10 -5.20 -23.76
N GLY A 225 -12.67 -5.96 -24.69
CA GLY A 225 -12.03 -7.07 -25.37
C GLY A 225 -12.07 -8.40 -24.63
N TYR A 226 -12.92 -8.54 -23.60
CA TYR A 226 -13.10 -9.76 -22.83
C TYR A 226 -14.27 -10.60 -23.35
N ASN A 227 -14.26 -11.89 -23.02
CA ASN A 227 -15.38 -12.77 -23.28
C ASN A 227 -16.63 -12.29 -22.50
N PRO A 228 -17.77 -12.04 -23.17
CA PRO A 228 -18.99 -11.54 -22.50
C PRO A 228 -19.63 -12.55 -21.52
N ASN A 229 -19.18 -13.80 -21.55
CA ASN A 229 -19.65 -14.84 -20.65
C ASN A 229 -18.66 -15.13 -19.50
N CYS A 230 -17.64 -14.29 -19.29
CA CYS A 230 -16.76 -14.40 -18.15
C CYS A 230 -17.54 -14.26 -16.84
N LYS A 231 -17.20 -15.13 -15.87
CA LYS A 231 -17.54 -14.91 -14.48
C LYS A 231 -16.46 -14.04 -13.84
N ILE A 232 -16.83 -12.95 -13.17
CA ILE A 232 -15.88 -12.03 -12.56
C ILE A 232 -15.51 -12.53 -11.17
N ILE A 233 -14.20 -12.64 -10.90
CA ILE A 233 -13.66 -12.93 -9.55
C ILE A 233 -12.96 -11.68 -9.05
N PHE A 234 -13.36 -11.19 -7.88
CA PHE A 234 -12.91 -9.91 -7.34
C PHE A 234 -12.65 -9.95 -5.83
N GLY A 235 -11.91 -8.94 -5.33
CA GLY A 235 -11.60 -8.70 -3.93
C GLY A 235 -12.11 -7.35 -3.41
N HIS A 236 -11.23 -6.59 -2.73
CA HIS A 236 -11.40 -5.19 -2.32
C HIS A 236 -12.50 -4.94 -1.28
N THR A 237 -13.68 -5.47 -1.49
CA THR A 237 -14.79 -5.34 -0.53
C THR A 237 -15.04 -6.67 0.15
N THR A 238 -14.96 -6.65 1.47
CA THR A 238 -15.16 -7.88 2.23
C THR A 238 -16.53 -8.48 1.94
N THR A 239 -16.58 -9.81 1.82
CA THR A 239 -17.82 -10.56 1.60
C THR A 239 -18.86 -10.30 2.68
N ARG A 240 -18.41 -9.94 3.90
CA ARG A 240 -19.27 -9.44 4.97
C ARG A 240 -20.01 -8.18 4.55
N ASN A 241 -19.28 -7.19 4.00
CA ASN A 241 -19.88 -5.91 3.59
C ASN A 241 -20.85 -6.10 2.41
N ILE A 242 -20.48 -6.99 1.45
CA ILE A 242 -21.38 -7.35 0.35
C ILE A 242 -22.71 -7.90 0.90
N ASN A 243 -22.64 -8.81 1.86
CA ASN A 243 -23.84 -9.38 2.49
C ASN A 243 -24.67 -8.33 3.24
N ILE A 244 -24.03 -7.34 3.88
CA ILE A 244 -24.73 -6.22 4.54
C ILE A 244 -25.44 -5.36 3.48
N ILE A 245 -24.76 -5.00 2.39
CA ILE A 245 -25.31 -4.19 1.29
C ILE A 245 -26.54 -4.87 0.68
N LEU A 246 -26.43 -6.19 0.39
CA LEU A 246 -27.46 -6.91 -0.35
C LEU A 246 -28.61 -7.40 0.52
N ASN A 247 -28.33 -7.85 1.73
CA ASN A 247 -29.28 -8.57 2.57
C ASN A 247 -29.57 -7.89 3.90
N HIS A 248 -28.89 -6.77 4.20
CA HIS A 248 -28.94 -6.08 5.49
C HIS A 248 -28.63 -6.99 6.69
N LYS A 249 -27.88 -8.08 6.47
CA LYS A 249 -27.59 -9.09 7.49
C LYS A 249 -26.08 -9.30 7.61
N TYR A 250 -25.63 -9.36 8.85
CA TYR A 250 -24.30 -9.86 9.18
C TYR A 250 -24.26 -11.38 9.07
N ILE A 251 -23.43 -11.90 8.19
CA ILE A 251 -23.21 -13.34 8.05
C ILE A 251 -21.77 -13.64 8.48
N ALA A 252 -21.61 -14.43 9.51
CA ALA A 252 -20.33 -15.01 9.93
C ALA A 252 -20.41 -16.53 9.81
N PRO A 253 -19.29 -17.22 9.51
CA PRO A 253 -17.98 -16.71 9.15
C PRO A 253 -17.94 -16.09 7.74
N HIS A 254 -16.95 -15.23 7.50
CA HIS A 254 -16.72 -14.63 6.19
C HIS A 254 -16.30 -15.74 5.21
N LYS A 255 -17.16 -16.05 4.25
CA LYS A 255 -16.91 -17.03 3.19
C LYS A 255 -16.86 -16.33 1.83
N ILE A 256 -16.30 -17.01 0.86
CA ILE A 256 -16.40 -16.60 -0.53
C ILE A 256 -17.87 -16.36 -0.86
N TRP A 257 -18.14 -15.19 -1.45
CA TRP A 257 -19.49 -14.82 -1.86
C TRP A 257 -19.71 -15.21 -3.31
N HIS A 258 -20.77 -15.97 -3.57
CA HIS A 258 -21.22 -16.28 -4.91
C HIS A 258 -22.50 -15.51 -5.18
N ASP A 259 -22.55 -14.81 -6.31
CA ASP A 259 -23.77 -14.12 -6.71
C ASP A 259 -24.87 -15.13 -7.09
N GLU A 260 -25.78 -15.36 -6.17
CA GLU A 260 -26.88 -16.32 -6.36
C GLU A 260 -27.95 -15.80 -7.33
N ARG A 261 -28.00 -14.48 -7.63
CA ARG A 261 -29.04 -13.86 -8.45
C ARG A 261 -28.73 -13.97 -9.95
N PHE A 262 -27.48 -13.68 -10.33
CA PHE A 262 -27.04 -13.65 -11.71
C PHE A 262 -26.02 -14.74 -12.03
N GLY A 263 -25.34 -15.26 -11.03
CA GLY A 263 -24.34 -16.32 -11.16
C GLY A 263 -23.05 -15.88 -11.85
N ASP A 264 -22.84 -14.58 -12.00
CA ASP A 264 -21.80 -14.00 -12.85
C ASP A 264 -20.63 -13.36 -12.08
N LYS A 265 -20.69 -13.36 -10.73
CA LYS A 265 -19.66 -12.77 -9.85
C LYS A 265 -19.30 -13.66 -8.68
N ILE A 266 -18.03 -13.59 -8.24
CA ILE A 266 -17.52 -14.25 -7.04
C ILE A 266 -16.61 -13.27 -6.29
N GLY A 267 -16.99 -12.90 -5.07
CA GLY A 267 -16.19 -12.07 -4.16
C GLY A 267 -15.36 -12.96 -3.23
N ILE A 268 -14.03 -12.73 -3.16
CA ILE A 268 -13.11 -13.59 -2.42
C ILE A 268 -12.39 -12.90 -1.26
N ASP A 269 -12.61 -11.61 -1.02
CA ASP A 269 -12.11 -10.91 0.16
C ASP A 269 -12.91 -11.35 1.40
N CYS A 270 -12.37 -12.29 2.15
CA CYS A 270 -12.97 -12.77 3.39
C CYS A 270 -12.41 -12.08 4.64
N GLY A 271 -11.76 -10.92 4.48
CA GLY A 271 -11.33 -10.06 5.58
C GLY A 271 -10.13 -10.59 6.36
N ALA A 272 -9.08 -11.04 5.67
CA ALA A 272 -7.90 -11.64 6.32
C ALA A 272 -7.27 -10.76 7.39
N SER A 273 -7.25 -9.44 7.21
CA SER A 273 -6.70 -8.47 8.17
C SER A 273 -7.64 -8.15 9.34
N TYR A 274 -8.89 -8.56 9.29
CA TYR A 274 -9.85 -8.25 10.34
C TYR A 274 -9.96 -9.40 11.36
N PRO A 275 -10.18 -9.09 12.64
CA PRO A 275 -10.49 -10.09 13.65
C PRO A 275 -11.72 -10.90 13.26
N ASN A 276 -11.64 -12.22 13.45
CA ASN A 276 -12.64 -13.20 13.00
C ASN A 276 -12.84 -13.28 11.47
N GLY A 277 -12.02 -12.59 10.67
CA GLY A 277 -11.93 -12.79 9.24
C GLY A 277 -11.09 -14.01 8.89
N GLN A 278 -10.88 -14.23 7.62
CA GLN A 278 -10.05 -15.32 7.12
C GLN A 278 -9.47 -15.02 5.75
N LEU A 279 -8.30 -15.61 5.47
CA LEU A 279 -7.78 -15.64 4.11
C LEU A 279 -8.50 -16.74 3.35
N ALA A 280 -8.97 -16.42 2.14
CA ALA A 280 -9.63 -17.39 1.27
C ALA A 280 -8.84 -17.63 -0.01
N CYS A 281 -8.88 -18.87 -0.51
CA CYS A 281 -8.39 -19.24 -1.84
C CYS A 281 -9.44 -20.08 -2.54
N LEU A 282 -9.72 -19.76 -3.80
CA LEU A 282 -10.63 -20.52 -4.67
C LEU A 282 -9.82 -21.26 -5.72
N ARG A 283 -9.92 -22.57 -5.77
CA ARG A 283 -9.36 -23.38 -6.85
C ARG A 283 -10.37 -23.49 -7.99
N LEU A 284 -9.96 -23.08 -9.18
CA LEU A 284 -10.89 -22.93 -10.31
C LEU A 284 -11.16 -24.22 -11.07
N ASP A 285 -10.33 -25.24 -10.89
CA ASP A 285 -10.51 -26.56 -11.55
C ASP A 285 -11.78 -27.29 -11.11
N ASP A 286 -12.12 -27.15 -9.84
CA ASP A 286 -13.25 -27.85 -9.20
C ASP A 286 -14.08 -26.94 -8.28
N MET A 287 -13.79 -25.64 -8.30
CA MET A 287 -14.43 -24.62 -7.46
C MET A 287 -14.29 -24.87 -5.96
N LYS A 288 -13.21 -25.56 -5.54
CA LYS A 288 -12.95 -25.86 -4.13
C LYS A 288 -12.46 -24.61 -3.40
N GLU A 289 -13.09 -24.33 -2.28
CA GLU A 289 -12.76 -23.22 -1.40
C GLU A 289 -11.83 -23.67 -0.27
N PHE A 290 -10.81 -22.85 0.02
CA PHE A 290 -9.88 -23.05 1.12
C PHE A 290 -9.90 -21.81 2.02
N TYR A 291 -9.73 -22.02 3.33
CA TYR A 291 -9.80 -20.93 4.31
C TYR A 291 -8.77 -21.10 5.40
N VAL A 292 -8.09 -20.00 5.75
CA VAL A 292 -7.23 -19.91 6.93
C VAL A 292 -7.77 -18.79 7.82
N LYS A 293 -8.21 -19.13 9.01
CA LYS A 293 -8.83 -18.19 9.96
C LYS A 293 -7.79 -17.24 10.54
N ASN A 294 -8.17 -15.97 10.68
CA ASN A 294 -7.47 -15.02 11.53
C ASN A 294 -7.91 -15.26 12.98
N GLU A 295 -7.04 -15.89 13.77
CA GLU A 295 -7.29 -16.21 15.17
C GLU A 295 -6.99 -15.05 16.12
N GLU A 296 -6.56 -13.89 15.60
CA GLU A 296 -6.30 -12.71 16.43
C GLU A 296 -7.58 -12.26 17.13
N LYS A 297 -7.51 -12.26 18.45
CA LYS A 297 -8.57 -11.67 19.27
C LYS A 297 -8.47 -10.15 19.18
N TYR A 298 -9.60 -9.46 19.19
CA TYR A 298 -9.67 -8.01 19.33
C TYR A 298 -8.82 -7.55 20.54
N ILE A 299 -7.57 -7.20 20.29
CA ILE A 299 -6.83 -6.30 21.15
C ILE A 299 -7.12 -4.93 20.54
N THR A 300 -8.05 -4.21 21.15
CA THR A 300 -8.60 -2.93 20.69
C THR A 300 -7.52 -2.02 20.10
N PRO A 301 -7.42 -1.83 18.79
CA PRO A 301 -6.41 -0.93 18.20
C PRO A 301 -6.80 0.54 18.31
N ILE A 302 -7.94 0.87 18.92
CA ILE A 302 -8.40 2.26 19.12
C ILE A 302 -7.32 3.14 19.78
N TYR A 303 -6.45 2.57 20.62
CA TYR A 303 -5.35 3.30 21.24
C TYR A 303 -4.16 3.59 20.30
N LYS A 304 -3.90 2.78 19.28
CA LYS A 304 -2.79 3.06 18.33
C LYS A 304 -3.14 4.16 17.33
N ILE A 305 -4.39 4.20 16.88
CA ILE A 305 -4.86 5.26 15.96
C ILE A 305 -4.87 6.61 16.69
N ASN A 306 -5.38 6.65 17.92
CA ASN A 306 -5.35 7.87 18.74
C ASN A 306 -3.90 8.30 19.09
N TRP A 307 -2.97 7.36 19.30
CA TRP A 307 -1.59 7.71 19.64
C TRP A 307 -0.85 8.35 18.46
N CYS A 308 -1.11 7.91 17.25
CA CYS A 308 -0.54 8.52 16.03
C CYS A 308 -1.13 9.92 15.80
N PHE A 309 -2.46 10.08 15.93
CA PHE A 309 -3.13 11.37 15.81
C PHE A 309 -2.76 12.34 16.94
N ASP A 310 -2.67 11.87 18.17
CA ASP A 310 -2.28 12.69 19.32
C ASP A 310 -0.82 13.11 19.27
N SER A 311 0.08 12.28 18.73
CA SER A 311 1.49 12.64 18.53
C SER A 311 1.67 13.67 17.43
N ILE A 312 0.92 13.56 16.32
CA ILE A 312 0.91 14.55 15.24
C ILE A 312 0.26 15.86 15.71
N LYS A 313 -0.86 15.78 16.42
CA LYS A 313 -1.54 16.94 16.99
C LYS A 313 -0.68 17.69 18.01
N LYS A 314 0.01 16.98 18.91
CA LYS A 314 0.96 17.58 19.83
C LYS A 314 2.16 18.23 19.15
N LYS A 315 2.66 17.67 18.03
CA LYS A 315 3.71 18.34 17.24
C LYS A 315 3.21 19.63 16.62
N ILE A 316 2.02 19.61 16.01
CA ILE A 316 1.41 20.81 15.40
C ILE A 316 1.09 21.88 16.47
N GLU A 317 0.54 21.49 17.62
CA GLU A 317 0.25 22.42 18.74
C GLU A 317 1.53 22.99 19.38
N CYS A 318 2.66 22.27 19.37
CA CYS A 318 3.96 22.81 19.82
C CYS A 318 4.53 23.83 18.83
N GLU A 319 4.31 23.67 17.53
CA GLU A 319 4.79 24.63 16.51
C GLU A 319 3.97 25.93 16.50
N GLU A 320 2.68 25.89 16.86
CA GLU A 320 1.83 27.10 16.96
C GLU A 320 2.08 27.94 18.23
N HIS A 321 2.77 27.39 19.24
CA HIS A 321 3.04 28.11 20.51
C HIS A 321 4.43 28.75 20.59
N TYR A 322 5.29 28.57 19.58
CA TYR A 322 6.64 29.17 19.50
C TYR A 322 6.88 29.98 18.22
N GLY A 323 5.82 30.37 17.53
CA GLY A 323 5.84 31.30 16.40
C GLY A 323 5.56 32.76 16.82
#